data_0500d14aa8f66064dd724d256b12262f
#
_entry.id   0500d14aa8f66064dd724d256b12262f
#
_cell.length_a   1.000
_cell.length_b   1.000
_cell.length_c   1.000
_cell.angle_alpha   90.00
_cell.angle_beta   90.00
_cell.angle_gamma   90.00
#
_symmetry.space_group_name_H-M   'P 1'
#
loop_
_entity.id
_entity.type
_entity.pdbx_description
1 polymer ?
#
loop_
_entity_poly.entity_id
_entity_poly.type
_entity_poly.pdbx_seq_one_letter_code
_entity_poly.pdbx_strand_id
1 'polypeptide(L)'
;MKIFLTILGCGSSMGIPRADGFWGSCDKNNKKNYRTRCSVFISKGNNNILIDTSPDLRFQLLKNKIKNITSVLYSHMHADQTHGINDLRIFFLKNKKK
;
A
#
# COMPACT_ATOMS: atom_id res chain seq x y z
N MET A 1 8.71 -22.21 7.81
CA MET A 1 8.55 -20.79 8.06
C MET A 1 7.34 -20.26 7.28
N LYS A 2 6.49 -19.53 7.96
CA LYS A 2 5.24 -19.04 7.37
C LYS A 2 5.45 -17.77 6.57
N ILE A 3 4.71 -17.64 5.49
CA ILE A 3 4.68 -16.44 4.66
C ILE A 3 3.30 -15.83 4.82
N PHE A 4 3.25 -14.53 5.15
CA PHE A 4 2.01 -13.79 5.25
C PHE A 4 1.92 -12.80 4.11
N LEU A 5 0.78 -12.77 3.44
CA LEU A 5 0.51 -11.83 2.37
C LEU A 5 -0.67 -10.97 2.78
N THR A 6 -0.48 -9.67 2.78
CA THR A 6 -1.52 -8.70 3.11
C THR A 6 -1.80 -7.83 1.91
N ILE A 7 -3.03 -7.80 1.45
CA ILE A 7 -3.45 -6.90 0.39
C ILE A 7 -3.75 -5.55 1.04
N LEU A 8 -2.87 -4.58 0.82
CA LEU A 8 -3.03 -3.26 1.41
C LEU A 8 -4.10 -2.46 0.71
N GLY A 9 -4.26 -2.67 -0.57
CA GLY A 9 -5.31 -2.05 -1.36
C GLY A 9 -5.47 -2.78 -2.67
N CYS A 10 -6.68 -2.76 -3.21
CA CYS A 10 -6.99 -3.43 -4.48
C CYS A 10 -7.78 -2.53 -5.43
N GLY A 11 -7.84 -1.23 -5.16
CA GLY A 11 -8.53 -0.29 -6.01
C GLY A 11 -7.75 0.06 -7.26
N SER A 12 -8.46 0.64 -8.22
CA SER A 12 -7.85 1.13 -9.44
C SER A 12 -6.97 2.35 -9.16
N SER A 13 -6.35 2.90 -10.20
CA SER A 13 -5.44 4.03 -10.05
C SER A 13 -6.08 5.26 -9.39
N MET A 14 -7.40 5.40 -9.52
CA MET A 14 -8.13 6.53 -8.92
C MET A 14 -8.72 6.21 -7.54
N GLY A 15 -8.68 4.95 -7.13
CA GLY A 15 -9.29 4.52 -5.88
C GLY A 15 -10.80 4.42 -5.95
N ILE A 16 -11.43 3.92 -4.90
CA ILE A 16 -12.88 3.83 -4.77
C ILE A 16 -13.25 4.32 -3.38
N PRO A 17 -13.95 5.45 -3.24
CA PRO A 17 -14.40 6.34 -4.30
C PRO A 17 -13.26 7.16 -4.91
N ARG A 18 -13.50 7.68 -6.11
CA ARG A 18 -12.58 8.61 -6.74
C ARG A 18 -12.51 9.91 -5.92
N ALA A 19 -11.46 10.68 -6.09
CA ALA A 19 -11.23 11.88 -5.27
C ALA A 19 -12.40 12.87 -5.29
N ASP A 20 -13.18 12.88 -6.37
CA ASP A 20 -14.37 13.75 -6.48
C ASP A 20 -15.62 13.11 -5.89
N GLY A 21 -15.49 11.95 -5.26
CA GLY A 21 -16.61 11.26 -4.62
C GLY A 21 -17.38 10.31 -5.50
N PHE A 22 -16.93 10.10 -6.74
CA PHE A 22 -17.62 9.21 -7.67
C PHE A 22 -17.37 7.74 -7.36
N TRP A 23 -18.43 6.97 -7.21
CA TRP A 23 -18.35 5.55 -6.86
C TRP A 23 -18.52 4.61 -8.05
N GLY A 24 -18.81 5.14 -9.24
CA GLY A 24 -19.09 4.31 -10.39
C GLY A 24 -20.36 3.49 -10.17
N SER A 25 -20.29 2.19 -10.42
CA SER A 25 -21.43 1.29 -10.22
C SER A 25 -21.51 0.75 -8.79
N CYS A 26 -20.60 1.14 -7.90
CA CYS A 26 -20.57 0.63 -6.53
C CYS A 26 -21.57 1.36 -5.65
N ASP A 27 -22.15 0.62 -4.69
CA ASP A 27 -23.06 1.21 -3.71
C ASP A 27 -22.25 2.01 -2.69
N LYS A 28 -22.42 3.33 -2.69
CA LYS A 28 -21.68 4.21 -1.78
C LYS A 28 -22.00 3.99 -0.31
N ASN A 29 -23.14 3.35 -0.02
CA ASN A 29 -23.54 3.08 1.35
C ASN A 29 -22.94 1.81 1.92
N ASN A 30 -22.25 1.02 1.10
CA ASN A 30 -21.58 -0.19 1.54
C ASN A 30 -20.10 0.08 1.72
N LYS A 31 -19.66 0.13 2.98
CA LYS A 31 -18.27 0.45 3.30
C LYS A 31 -17.28 -0.56 2.73
N LYS A 32 -17.73 -1.75 2.42
CA LYS A 32 -16.87 -2.77 1.81
C LYS A 32 -16.47 -2.43 0.39
N ASN A 33 -17.13 -1.48 -0.24
CA ASN A 33 -16.78 -1.03 -1.58
C ASN A 33 -15.66 -0.01 -1.59
N TYR A 34 -15.27 0.50 -0.43
CA TYR A 34 -14.16 1.46 -0.31
C TYR A 34 -12.84 0.73 -0.58
N ARG A 35 -12.07 1.24 -1.53
CA ARG A 35 -10.78 0.62 -1.88
C ARG A 35 -9.70 1.67 -2.07
N THR A 36 -8.58 1.52 -1.36
CA THR A 36 -7.38 2.31 -1.62
C THR A 36 -6.67 1.76 -2.86
N ARG A 37 -5.74 2.55 -3.40
CA ARG A 37 -4.98 2.14 -4.58
C ARG A 37 -4.14 0.90 -4.27
N CYS A 38 -3.77 0.16 -5.31
CA CYS A 38 -3.24 -1.19 -5.13
C CYS A 38 -1.84 -1.23 -4.50
N SER A 39 -1.65 -2.18 -3.60
CA SER A 39 -0.35 -2.47 -2.99
C SER A 39 -0.47 -3.78 -2.22
N VAL A 40 0.65 -4.49 -2.08
CA VAL A 40 0.70 -5.78 -1.39
C VAL A 40 1.91 -5.80 -0.46
N PHE A 41 1.76 -6.41 0.68
CA PHE A 41 2.83 -6.56 1.66
C PHE A 41 3.05 -8.04 1.95
N ILE A 42 4.29 -8.48 1.85
CA ILE A 42 4.65 -9.88 2.09
C ILE A 42 5.63 -9.94 3.25
N SER A 43 5.32 -10.76 4.24
CA SER A 43 6.19 -10.94 5.41
C SER A 43 6.60 -12.40 5.53
N LYS A 44 7.91 -12.63 5.65
CA LYS A 44 8.46 -13.96 5.86
C LYS A 44 9.68 -13.83 6.78
N GLY A 45 9.56 -14.32 8.01
CA GLY A 45 10.62 -14.14 9.00
C GLY A 45 10.89 -12.66 9.24
N ASN A 46 12.12 -12.25 9.05
CA ASN A 46 12.51 -10.84 9.21
C ASN A 46 12.47 -10.06 7.89
N ASN A 47 12.01 -10.69 6.82
CA ASN A 47 11.92 -10.05 5.52
C ASN A 47 10.51 -9.49 5.32
N ASN A 48 10.44 -8.19 5.12
CA ASN A 48 9.17 -7.49 4.93
C ASN A 48 9.24 -6.77 3.58
N ILE A 49 8.51 -7.29 2.61
CA ILE A 49 8.59 -6.83 1.23
C ILE A 49 7.32 -6.10 0.87
N LEU A 50 7.48 -4.86 0.40
CA LEU A 50 6.36 -4.07 -0.10
C LEU A 50 6.38 -4.12 -1.62
N ILE A 51 5.23 -4.43 -2.22
CA ILE A 51 5.08 -4.40 -3.68
C ILE A 51 4.23 -3.18 -4.02
N ASP A 52 4.83 -2.24 -4.72
CA ASP A 52 4.29 -0.95 -5.13
C ASP A 52 4.03 -0.01 -3.95
N THR A 53 4.42 1.24 -4.13
CA THR A 53 4.18 2.30 -3.17
C THR A 53 3.01 3.15 -3.66
N SER A 54 1.82 2.85 -3.17
CA SER A 54 0.63 3.55 -3.60
C SER A 54 0.57 4.95 -3.00
N PRO A 55 -0.20 5.88 -3.59
CA PRO A 55 -0.41 7.19 -2.97
C PRO A 55 -1.07 7.10 -1.60
N ASP A 56 -1.70 5.98 -1.28
CA ASP A 56 -2.34 5.76 0.02
C ASP A 56 -1.43 5.02 1.00
N LEU A 57 -0.13 4.93 0.72
CA LEU A 57 0.78 4.09 1.49
C LEU A 57 0.77 4.40 2.98
N ARG A 58 0.83 5.67 3.35
CA ARG A 58 0.84 6.03 4.75
C ARG A 58 -0.38 5.46 5.49
N PHE A 59 -1.56 5.66 4.92
CA PHE A 59 -2.79 5.13 5.50
C PHE A 59 -2.75 3.60 5.57
N GLN A 60 -2.29 2.96 4.50
CA GLN A 60 -2.23 1.50 4.43
C GLN A 60 -1.30 0.91 5.50
N LEU A 61 -0.13 1.53 5.68
CA LEU A 61 0.83 1.06 6.67
C LEU A 61 0.31 1.24 8.09
N LEU A 62 -0.31 2.38 8.38
CA LEU A 62 -0.83 2.65 9.71
C LEU A 62 -2.00 1.72 10.03
N LYS A 63 -2.91 1.53 9.10
CA LYS A 63 -4.08 0.67 9.30
C LYS A 63 -3.66 -0.77 9.59
N ASN A 64 -2.63 -1.25 8.93
CA ASN A 64 -2.18 -2.64 9.08
C ASN A 64 -1.05 -2.78 10.10
N LYS A 65 -0.69 -1.70 10.79
CA LYS A 65 0.31 -1.70 11.85
C LYS A 65 1.67 -2.24 11.39
N ILE A 66 2.04 -1.91 10.17
CA ILE A 66 3.33 -2.31 9.61
C ILE A 66 4.40 -1.37 10.13
N LYS A 67 5.41 -1.93 10.79
CA LYS A 67 6.44 -1.15 11.47
C LYS A 67 7.79 -1.16 10.77
N ASN A 68 7.99 -2.04 9.81
CA ASN A 68 9.27 -2.14 9.12
C ASN A 68 9.11 -2.68 7.71
N ILE A 69 9.95 -2.19 6.80
CA ILE A 69 9.99 -2.63 5.42
C ILE A 69 11.45 -2.87 5.05
N THR A 70 11.78 -4.06 4.56
CA THR A 70 13.16 -4.40 4.22
C THR A 70 13.45 -4.26 2.73
N SER A 71 12.44 -4.42 1.88
CA SER A 71 12.61 -4.33 0.43
C SER A 71 11.35 -3.82 -0.22
N VAL A 72 11.51 -3.15 -1.35
CA VAL A 72 10.40 -2.65 -2.15
C VAL A 72 10.57 -3.13 -3.57
N LEU A 73 9.51 -3.71 -4.12
CA LEU A 73 9.48 -4.13 -5.52
C LEU A 73 8.39 -3.38 -6.24
N TYR A 74 8.63 -3.03 -7.49
CA TYR A 74 7.64 -2.33 -8.30
C TYR A 74 7.17 -3.21 -9.44
N SER A 75 5.85 -3.32 -9.58
CA SER A 75 5.28 -4.08 -10.70
C SER A 75 5.48 -3.31 -12.01
N HIS A 76 5.33 -1.98 -11.96
CA HIS A 76 5.62 -1.09 -13.08
C HIS A 76 5.67 0.35 -12.54
N MET A 77 5.94 1.32 -13.43
CA MET A 77 6.29 2.67 -13.00
C MET A 77 5.18 3.70 -13.17
N HIS A 78 3.93 3.29 -13.11
CA HIS A 78 2.83 4.25 -13.14
C HIS A 78 2.71 4.97 -11.79
N ALA A 79 2.03 6.12 -11.78
CA ALA A 79 1.93 6.96 -10.59
C ALA A 79 1.28 6.25 -9.41
N ASP A 80 0.24 5.46 -9.65
CA ASP A 80 -0.44 4.75 -8.58
C ASP A 80 0.41 3.64 -7.93
N GLN A 81 1.54 3.27 -8.57
CA GLN A 81 2.48 2.32 -8.00
C GLN A 81 3.69 3.00 -7.36
N THR A 82 3.99 4.25 -7.70
CA THR A 82 5.27 4.86 -7.30
C THR A 82 5.13 6.11 -6.43
N HIS A 83 4.01 6.80 -6.46
CA HIS A 83 3.90 8.10 -5.81
C HIS A 83 3.90 8.06 -4.28
N GLY A 84 3.75 6.89 -3.68
CA GLY A 84 3.85 6.75 -2.23
C GLY A 84 5.26 6.61 -1.70
N ILE A 85 6.26 6.67 -2.57
CA ILE A 85 7.65 6.40 -2.20
C ILE A 85 8.17 7.27 -1.06
N ASN A 86 7.68 8.50 -0.93
CA ASN A 86 8.13 9.39 0.13
C ASN A 86 7.81 8.88 1.53
N ASP A 87 6.79 8.05 1.68
CA ASP A 87 6.42 7.49 2.98
C ASP A 87 7.40 6.42 3.46
N LEU A 88 8.30 5.98 2.58
CA LEU A 88 9.34 5.02 2.96
C LEU A 88 10.50 5.66 3.70
N ARG A 89 10.57 6.99 3.69
CA ARG A 89 11.71 7.71 4.24
C ARG A 89 11.96 7.37 5.71
N ILE A 90 10.91 7.23 6.50
CA ILE A 90 11.08 6.92 7.92
C ILE A 90 11.74 5.55 8.14
N PHE A 91 11.40 4.57 7.32
CA PHE A 91 12.01 3.23 7.43
C PHE A 91 13.48 3.27 7.06
N PHE A 92 13.82 4.04 6.04
CA PHE A 92 15.20 4.23 5.65
C PHE A 92 16.01 4.89 6.78
N LEU A 93 15.45 5.93 7.41
CA LEU A 93 16.11 6.61 8.50
C LEU A 93 16.31 5.71 9.72
N LYS A 94 15.30 4.87 10.03
CA LYS A 94 15.40 3.94 11.14
C LYS A 94 16.45 2.86 10.89
N ASN A 95 16.64 2.46 9.65
CA ASN A 95 17.53 1.35 9.30
C ASN A 95 18.84 1.81 8.69
N LYS A 96 19.19 3.07 8.86
CA LYS A 96 20.35 3.64 8.17
C LYS A 96 21.67 3.04 8.57
N LYS A 97 21.68 2.23 9.59
CA LYS A 97 22.92 1.59 10.02
C LYS A 97 23.48 0.64 8.99
N LYS A 98 22.61 0.15 8.13
CA LYS A 98 23.07 -0.81 7.20
C LYS A 98 23.61 -0.21 5.99
#